data_b6bc13691c0d860ec838dda7ab6a0e85
#
_entry.id   b6bc13691c0d860ec838dda7ab6a0e85
#
_cell.length_a   1.000
_cell.length_b   1.000
_cell.length_c   1.000
_cell.angle_alpha   90.00
_cell.angle_beta   90.00
_cell.angle_gamma   90.00
#
_symmetry.space_group_name_H-M   'P 1'
#
loop_
_entity.id
_entity.type
_entity.pdbx_description
1 polymer ?
#
loop_
_entity_poly.entity_id
_entity_poly.type
_entity_poly.pdbx_seq_one_letter_code
_entity_poly.pdbx_strand_id
1 'polypeptide(L)'
;MGLKKRWRWVSGLLCVWLIGCGGGISEQVRSQVTYSGSFKTLQQEPEKHTGATVIFGGKIIAVDAKEDRTELLVLQLFLDGSDRPEDNDHSDGRFIVRSRQFLDPALYPKGTLITLVGQLEGSEERLIGQRPYRYPVIAPVEIKKWAPRADTGPRFHIGIGVGTTF
;
A
#
# COMPACT_ATOMS: atom_id res chain seq x y z
N MET A 1 -65.69 15.45 -15.88
CA MET A 1 -64.74 16.47 -16.40
C MET A 1 -63.65 16.67 -15.38
N GLY A 2 -62.40 16.32 -15.75
CA GLY A 2 -61.19 16.90 -15.17
C GLY A 2 -60.36 16.08 -14.17
N LEU A 3 -59.99 14.86 -14.52
CA LEU A 3 -59.01 14.08 -13.69
C LEU A 3 -57.74 13.77 -14.51
N LYS A 4 -57.03 14.81 -14.97
CA LYS A 4 -55.74 14.67 -15.69
C LYS A 4 -54.85 15.86 -15.30
N LYS A 5 -54.08 15.78 -14.21
CA LYS A 5 -52.95 16.69 -14.02
C LYS A 5 -52.18 16.48 -12.70
N ARG A 6 -51.90 15.23 -12.28
CA ARG A 6 -51.10 15.02 -11.08
C ARG A 6 -50.01 13.92 -11.17
N TRP A 7 -49.56 13.54 -12.38
CA TRP A 7 -48.58 12.49 -12.59
C TRP A 7 -47.36 12.95 -13.38
N ARG A 8 -46.74 14.04 -12.99
CA ARG A 8 -45.52 14.53 -13.68
C ARG A 8 -44.38 14.97 -12.74
N TRP A 9 -44.36 14.58 -11.47
CA TRP A 9 -43.37 15.03 -10.50
C TRP A 9 -42.62 13.89 -9.78
N VAL A 10 -42.62 12.67 -10.28
CA VAL A 10 -41.93 11.51 -9.62
C VAL A 10 -40.70 11.02 -10.39
N SER A 11 -40.25 11.73 -11.41
CA SER A 11 -39.08 11.34 -12.25
C SER A 11 -37.82 12.17 -11.94
N GLY A 12 -37.53 12.49 -10.71
CA GLY A 12 -36.40 13.38 -10.40
C GLY A 12 -35.51 12.99 -9.24
N LEU A 13 -35.52 11.74 -8.79
CA LEU A 13 -34.68 11.40 -7.60
C LEU A 13 -34.07 10.00 -7.70
N LEU A 14 -33.38 9.70 -8.79
CA LEU A 14 -32.60 8.46 -8.90
C LEU A 14 -31.28 8.71 -9.61
N CYS A 15 -30.46 9.57 -9.07
CA CYS A 15 -29.06 9.71 -9.47
C CYS A 15 -28.32 10.32 -8.29
N VAL A 16 -27.65 9.56 -7.49
CA VAL A 16 -26.34 9.87 -6.85
C VAL A 16 -26.01 8.76 -5.87
N TRP A 17 -25.56 7.63 -6.34
CA TRP A 17 -24.75 6.68 -5.57
C TRP A 17 -23.59 6.20 -6.45
N LEU A 18 -22.76 7.14 -6.90
CA LEU A 18 -21.41 6.84 -7.38
C LEU A 18 -20.46 7.55 -6.42
N ILE A 19 -20.39 7.08 -5.18
CA ILE A 19 -19.35 7.52 -4.28
C ILE A 19 -18.10 6.74 -4.62
N GLY A 20 -17.13 7.49 -5.10
CA GLY A 20 -15.87 7.12 -5.64
C GLY A 20 -15.10 6.11 -4.80
N CYS A 21 -14.47 5.19 -5.48
CA CYS A 21 -13.36 4.43 -4.96
C CYS A 21 -12.24 5.41 -4.57
N GLY A 22 -12.20 5.81 -3.32
CA GLY A 22 -11.06 6.49 -2.72
C GLY A 22 -9.84 5.59 -2.85
N GLY A 23 -8.75 6.10 -3.41
CA GLY A 23 -7.57 5.33 -3.76
C GLY A 23 -6.70 4.85 -2.58
N GLY A 24 -7.09 5.03 -1.33
CA GLY A 24 -6.32 4.68 -0.13
C GLY A 24 -6.72 3.36 0.56
N ILE A 25 -6.31 3.20 1.80
CA ILE A 25 -6.81 2.16 2.72
C ILE A 25 -8.28 2.44 3.02
N SER A 26 -9.08 1.38 3.17
CA SER A 26 -10.50 1.53 3.51
C SER A 26 -10.67 2.25 4.86
N GLU A 27 -11.62 3.19 4.93
CA GLU A 27 -11.88 3.98 6.15
C GLU A 27 -12.20 3.09 7.35
N GLN A 28 -12.91 1.99 7.11
CA GLN A 28 -13.25 1.02 8.13
C GLN A 28 -12.01 0.34 8.74
N VAL A 29 -10.98 0.04 7.93
CA VAL A 29 -9.74 -0.57 8.41
C VAL A 29 -8.83 0.51 9.01
N ARG A 30 -8.81 1.72 8.44
CA ARG A 30 -8.08 2.85 8.99
C ARG A 30 -8.52 3.19 10.42
N SER A 31 -9.81 3.13 10.72
CA SER A 31 -10.35 3.40 12.06
C SER A 31 -9.89 2.39 13.13
N GLN A 32 -9.35 1.24 12.73
CA GLN A 32 -8.78 0.23 13.64
C GLN A 32 -7.33 0.51 14.03
N VAL A 33 -6.67 1.50 13.41
CA VAL A 33 -5.28 1.84 13.73
C VAL A 33 -5.21 2.42 15.15
N THR A 34 -4.44 1.77 16.00
CA THR A 34 -4.26 2.16 17.42
C THR A 34 -2.89 2.74 17.70
N TYR A 35 -1.93 2.55 16.79
CA TYR A 35 -0.58 3.05 16.93
C TYR A 35 -0.38 4.34 16.13
N SER A 36 0.04 5.41 16.80
CA SER A 36 0.28 6.73 16.19
C SER A 36 1.75 7.18 16.26
N GLY A 37 2.65 6.31 16.70
CA GLY A 37 4.08 6.60 16.81
C GLY A 37 4.83 6.44 15.47
N SER A 38 6.14 6.78 15.46
CA SER A 38 6.98 6.59 14.29
C SER A 38 7.36 5.12 14.09
N PHE A 39 7.69 4.75 12.86
CA PHE A 39 8.24 3.42 12.58
C PHE A 39 9.52 3.14 13.37
N LYS A 40 10.39 4.12 13.49
CA LYS A 40 11.65 4.02 14.23
C LYS A 40 11.44 3.70 15.71
N THR A 41 10.47 4.35 16.36
CA THR A 41 10.11 4.06 17.75
C THR A 41 9.59 2.62 17.90
N LEU A 42 8.71 2.19 17.01
CA LEU A 42 8.16 0.84 17.01
C LEU A 42 9.26 -0.21 16.78
N GLN A 43 10.22 0.05 15.91
CA GLN A 43 11.34 -0.86 15.64
C GLN A 43 12.29 -0.99 16.84
N GLN A 44 12.48 0.07 17.60
CA GLN A 44 13.34 0.06 18.79
C GLN A 44 12.72 -0.74 19.96
N GLU A 45 11.42 -0.65 20.13
CA GLU A 45 10.68 -1.23 21.26
C GLU A 45 9.42 -2.01 20.81
N PRO A 46 9.54 -2.97 19.86
CA PRO A 46 8.38 -3.63 19.27
C PRO A 46 7.54 -4.38 20.32
N GLU A 47 8.17 -4.92 21.35
CA GLU A 47 7.50 -5.70 22.41
C GLU A 47 6.48 -4.85 23.20
N LYS A 48 6.75 -3.54 23.36
CA LYS A 48 5.81 -2.61 24.02
C LYS A 48 4.53 -2.34 23.21
N HIS A 49 4.56 -2.64 21.92
CA HIS A 49 3.48 -2.36 20.99
C HIS A 49 2.88 -3.62 20.35
N THR A 50 3.28 -4.81 20.84
CA THR A 50 2.70 -6.08 20.37
C THR A 50 1.17 -6.07 20.51
N GLY A 51 0.46 -6.47 19.46
CA GLY A 51 -0.99 -6.42 19.39
C GLY A 51 -1.56 -5.09 18.88
N ALA A 52 -0.75 -4.03 18.80
CA ALA A 52 -1.22 -2.77 18.23
C ALA A 52 -1.47 -2.90 16.72
N THR A 53 -2.53 -2.24 16.24
CA THR A 53 -2.80 -2.09 14.81
C THR A 53 -2.05 -0.88 14.29
N VAL A 54 -1.23 -1.10 13.27
CA VAL A 54 -0.35 -0.09 12.67
C VAL A 54 -0.75 0.17 11.22
N ILE A 55 -0.38 1.35 10.69
CA ILE A 55 -0.41 1.65 9.27
C ILE A 55 0.98 2.08 8.82
N PHE A 56 1.54 1.39 7.82
CA PHE A 56 2.84 1.73 7.25
C PHE A 56 2.84 1.60 5.73
N GLY A 57 3.64 2.45 5.10
CA GLY A 57 3.97 2.36 3.69
C GLY A 57 5.30 1.68 3.45
N GLY A 58 5.50 1.15 2.25
CA GLY A 58 6.80 0.63 1.88
C GLY A 58 6.88 0.07 0.47
N LYS A 59 8.11 -0.36 0.13
CA LYS A 59 8.46 -1.03 -1.12
C LYS A 59 8.84 -2.48 -0.83
N ILE A 60 8.22 -3.41 -1.50
CA ILE A 60 8.58 -4.84 -1.40
C ILE A 60 10.00 -5.03 -1.93
N ILE A 61 10.89 -5.60 -1.13
CA ILE A 61 12.27 -5.89 -1.52
C ILE A 61 12.56 -7.38 -1.68
N ALA A 62 11.74 -8.25 -1.05
CA ALA A 62 11.77 -9.70 -1.26
C ALA A 62 10.41 -10.31 -0.91
N VAL A 63 10.12 -11.46 -1.51
CA VAL A 63 8.94 -12.29 -1.23
C VAL A 63 9.41 -13.71 -0.98
N ASP A 64 8.97 -14.31 0.11
CA ASP A 64 9.26 -15.69 0.49
C ASP A 64 7.93 -16.42 0.72
N ALA A 65 7.51 -17.21 -0.26
CA ALA A 65 6.30 -18.00 -0.19
C ALA A 65 6.64 -19.39 0.33
N LYS A 66 6.20 -19.69 1.56
CA LYS A 66 6.34 -20.98 2.23
C LYS A 66 5.05 -21.77 2.15
N GLU A 67 5.08 -23.02 2.57
CA GLU A 67 3.92 -23.91 2.54
C GLU A 67 2.78 -23.39 3.42
N ASP A 68 3.10 -22.84 4.59
CA ASP A 68 2.14 -22.42 5.63
C ASP A 68 1.89 -20.90 5.68
N ARG A 69 2.72 -20.11 4.98
CA ARG A 69 2.66 -18.63 5.01
C ARG A 69 3.41 -17.98 3.87
N THR A 70 3.12 -16.71 3.63
CA THR A 70 3.95 -15.86 2.77
C THR A 70 4.52 -14.71 3.58
N GLU A 71 5.82 -14.45 3.42
CA GLU A 71 6.51 -13.30 4.01
C GLU A 71 6.92 -12.31 2.93
N LEU A 72 6.51 -11.03 3.11
CA LEU A 72 7.03 -9.94 2.31
C LEU A 72 8.06 -9.19 3.15
N LEU A 73 9.28 -9.07 2.65
CA LEU A 73 10.26 -8.16 3.22
C LEU A 73 10.05 -6.78 2.60
N VAL A 74 9.79 -5.77 3.43
CA VAL A 74 9.40 -4.45 2.99
C VAL A 74 10.37 -3.40 3.51
N LEU A 75 10.87 -2.54 2.63
CA LEU A 75 11.55 -1.30 2.98
C LEU A 75 10.47 -0.28 3.34
N GLN A 76 10.48 0.22 4.57
CA GLN A 76 9.53 1.22 5.02
C GLN A 76 9.73 2.53 4.25
N LEU A 77 8.63 3.16 3.85
CA LEU A 77 8.59 4.49 3.23
C LEU A 77 7.51 5.31 3.89
N PHE A 78 7.72 6.62 3.95
CA PHE A 78 6.72 7.53 4.48
C PHE A 78 5.49 7.56 3.59
N LEU A 79 4.33 7.82 4.18
CA LEU A 79 3.06 7.94 3.48
C LEU A 79 2.77 9.40 3.17
N ASP A 80 2.32 9.68 1.94
CA ASP A 80 1.76 10.97 1.57
C ASP A 80 0.31 11.13 2.08
N GLY A 81 -0.30 12.30 1.85
CA GLY A 81 -1.67 12.59 2.31
C GLY A 81 -2.76 11.70 1.72
N SER A 82 -2.45 10.85 0.74
CA SER A 82 -3.35 9.87 0.14
C SER A 82 -3.05 8.44 0.57
N ASP A 83 -2.21 8.24 1.58
CA ASP A 83 -1.67 6.95 2.04
C ASP A 83 -0.74 6.25 1.05
N ARG A 84 -0.28 6.91 0.03
CA ARG A 84 0.65 6.33 -0.92
C ARG A 84 2.07 6.45 -0.38
N PRO A 85 2.90 5.38 -0.46
CA PRO A 85 4.31 5.49 -0.11
C PRO A 85 5.05 6.46 -1.03
N GLU A 86 5.84 7.35 -0.44
CA GLU A 86 6.76 8.22 -1.17
C GLU A 86 7.99 7.41 -1.59
N ASP A 87 8.10 7.16 -2.90
CA ASP A 87 9.23 6.41 -3.44
C ASP A 87 10.47 7.32 -3.59
N ASN A 88 11.10 7.58 -2.46
CA ASN A 88 12.33 8.36 -2.33
C ASN A 88 13.37 7.57 -1.53
N ASP A 89 14.54 8.16 -1.29
CA ASP A 89 15.65 7.52 -0.57
C ASP A 89 15.53 7.59 0.97
N HIS A 90 14.41 8.09 1.49
CA HIS A 90 14.17 8.22 2.93
C HIS A 90 13.42 7.01 3.46
N SER A 91 14.03 6.30 4.40
CA SER A 91 13.47 5.12 5.05
C SER A 91 13.94 5.03 6.50
N ASP A 92 13.02 4.74 7.41
CA ASP A 92 13.35 4.46 8.81
C ASP A 92 13.76 2.99 9.04
N GLY A 93 13.67 2.13 8.02
CA GLY A 93 14.12 0.75 8.14
C GLY A 93 13.31 -0.27 7.35
N ARG A 94 13.23 -1.49 7.87
CA ARG A 94 12.58 -2.62 7.20
C ARG A 94 11.67 -3.37 8.16
N PHE A 95 10.62 -3.97 7.63
CA PHE A 95 9.71 -4.84 8.38
C PHE A 95 9.32 -6.07 7.56
N ILE A 96 8.75 -7.05 8.23
CA ILE A 96 8.22 -8.27 7.62
C ILE A 96 6.70 -8.21 7.68
N VAL A 97 6.04 -8.39 6.56
CA VAL A 97 4.62 -8.71 6.50
C VAL A 97 4.49 -10.22 6.47
N ARG A 98 3.86 -10.79 7.47
CA ARG A 98 3.66 -12.24 7.58
C ARG A 98 2.19 -12.58 7.38
N SER A 99 1.86 -13.13 6.24
CA SER A 99 0.49 -13.53 5.90
C SER A 99 0.32 -15.04 5.99
N ARG A 100 -0.75 -15.49 6.64
CA ARG A 100 -1.19 -16.89 6.59
C ARG A 100 -1.91 -17.23 5.29
N GLN A 101 -2.40 -16.19 4.58
CA GLN A 101 -2.94 -16.36 3.25
C GLN A 101 -1.79 -16.35 2.24
N PHE A 102 -1.91 -17.16 1.20
CA PHE A 102 -0.95 -17.17 0.11
C PHE A 102 -1.00 -15.83 -0.64
N LEU A 103 0.11 -15.12 -0.64
CA LEU A 103 0.32 -13.93 -1.46
C LEU A 103 1.21 -14.35 -2.63
N ASP A 104 0.61 -14.45 -3.81
CA ASP A 104 1.32 -14.88 -5.03
C ASP A 104 2.47 -13.92 -5.35
N PRO A 105 3.74 -14.40 -5.42
CA PRO A 105 4.88 -13.57 -5.77
C PRO A 105 4.75 -12.84 -7.11
N ALA A 106 3.99 -13.40 -8.06
CA ALA A 106 3.70 -12.74 -9.33
C ALA A 106 2.79 -11.50 -9.16
N LEU A 107 1.93 -11.49 -8.12
CA LEU A 107 1.05 -10.37 -7.80
C LEU A 107 1.68 -9.38 -6.82
N TYR A 108 2.73 -9.77 -6.13
CA TYR A 108 3.50 -8.96 -5.17
C TYR A 108 4.99 -8.89 -5.54
N PRO A 109 5.36 -8.54 -6.78
CA PRO A 109 6.75 -8.57 -7.17
C PRO A 109 7.58 -7.52 -6.41
N LYS A 110 8.89 -7.80 -6.32
CA LYS A 110 9.88 -6.83 -5.83
C LYS A 110 9.72 -5.49 -6.55
N GLY A 111 9.80 -4.38 -5.80
CA GLY A 111 9.61 -3.01 -6.30
C GLY A 111 8.19 -2.49 -6.16
N THR A 112 7.20 -3.36 -5.86
CA THR A 112 5.82 -2.91 -5.65
C THR A 112 5.71 -2.04 -4.41
N LEU A 113 5.08 -0.86 -4.57
CA LEU A 113 4.71 0.01 -3.45
C LEU A 113 3.42 -0.51 -2.82
N ILE A 114 3.44 -0.62 -1.50
CA ILE A 114 2.27 -1.06 -0.72
C ILE A 114 2.02 -0.14 0.45
N THR A 115 0.76 0.01 0.82
CA THR A 115 0.34 0.48 2.13
C THR A 115 -0.31 -0.67 2.86
N LEU A 116 0.10 -0.87 4.07
CA LEU A 116 -0.32 -1.98 4.93
C LEU A 116 -1.02 -1.43 6.16
N VAL A 117 -2.18 -1.96 6.48
CA VAL A 117 -2.71 -1.95 7.84
C VAL A 117 -2.63 -3.37 8.38
N GLY A 118 -2.09 -3.53 9.59
CA GLY A 118 -1.93 -4.85 10.18
C GLY A 118 -1.62 -4.79 11.66
N GLN A 119 -1.65 -5.95 12.30
CA GLN A 119 -1.36 -6.10 13.72
C GLN A 119 0.11 -6.46 13.93
N LEU A 120 0.78 -5.74 14.82
CA LEU A 120 2.15 -6.07 15.21
C LEU A 120 2.16 -7.37 16.01
N GLU A 121 2.83 -8.41 15.50
CA GLU A 121 3.00 -9.70 16.19
C GLU A 121 4.21 -9.71 17.12
N GLY A 122 5.14 -8.75 16.96
CA GLY A 122 6.39 -8.67 17.69
C GLY A 122 7.56 -8.36 16.77
N SER A 123 8.71 -8.94 17.01
CA SER A 123 9.91 -8.74 16.19
C SER A 123 10.66 -10.04 15.95
N GLU A 124 11.47 -10.05 14.89
CA GLU A 124 12.36 -11.13 14.54
C GLU A 124 13.74 -10.57 14.16
N GLU A 125 14.80 -11.19 14.71
CA GLU A 125 16.16 -10.81 14.37
C GLU A 125 16.65 -11.63 13.18
N ARG A 126 17.07 -10.97 12.11
CA ARG A 126 17.70 -11.59 10.93
C ARG A 126 18.93 -10.76 10.53
N LEU A 127 19.77 -11.33 9.69
CA LEU A 127 20.95 -10.64 9.18
C LEU A 127 20.63 -9.78 7.95
N ILE A 128 21.21 -8.57 7.89
CA ILE A 128 21.40 -7.82 6.66
C ILE A 128 22.89 -7.87 6.33
N GLY A 129 23.25 -8.71 5.37
CA GLY A 129 24.65 -9.11 5.18
C GLY A 129 25.16 -9.83 6.42
N GLN A 130 26.10 -9.23 7.16
CA GLN A 130 26.64 -9.79 8.41
C GLN A 130 26.16 -9.04 9.67
N ARG A 131 25.21 -8.12 9.54
CA ARG A 131 24.75 -7.29 10.67
C ARG A 131 23.40 -7.79 11.18
N PRO A 132 23.27 -8.07 12.50
CA PRO A 132 21.96 -8.34 13.09
C PRO A 132 21.04 -7.13 12.91
N TYR A 133 19.80 -7.40 12.55
CA TYR A 133 18.79 -6.39 12.33
C TYR A 133 17.46 -6.88 12.85
N ARG A 134 16.79 -6.05 13.65
CA ARG A 134 15.48 -6.36 14.23
C ARG A 134 14.38 -5.90 13.30
N TYR A 135 13.60 -6.85 12.83
CA TYR A 135 12.46 -6.63 11.95
C TYR A 135 11.17 -6.67 12.75
N PRO A 136 10.39 -5.59 12.83
CA PRO A 136 8.99 -5.70 13.22
C PRO A 136 8.26 -6.68 12.30
N VAL A 137 7.44 -7.57 12.89
CA VAL A 137 6.63 -8.55 12.16
C VAL A 137 5.18 -8.15 12.26
N ILE A 138 4.52 -7.96 11.14
CA ILE A 138 3.16 -7.44 11.04
C ILE A 138 2.28 -8.45 10.29
N ALA A 139 1.22 -8.91 10.95
CA ALA A 139 0.16 -9.69 10.32
C ALA A 139 -0.78 -8.73 9.56
N PRO A 140 -0.97 -8.91 8.25
CA PRO A 140 -1.75 -7.97 7.46
C PRO A 140 -3.26 -8.12 7.72
N VAL A 141 -3.95 -6.98 7.87
CA VAL A 141 -5.41 -6.85 7.82
C VAL A 141 -5.84 -6.40 6.42
N GLU A 142 -5.15 -5.39 5.88
CA GLU A 142 -5.37 -4.91 4.52
C GLU A 142 -4.03 -4.53 3.88
N ILE A 143 -3.83 -4.93 2.63
CA ILE A 143 -2.68 -4.53 1.81
C ILE A 143 -3.18 -3.84 0.57
N LYS A 144 -2.87 -2.57 0.42
CA LYS A 144 -3.11 -1.79 -0.80
C LYS A 144 -1.85 -1.79 -1.65
N LYS A 145 -1.94 -2.27 -2.88
CA LYS A 145 -0.89 -2.13 -3.90
C LYS A 145 -1.10 -0.85 -4.69
N TRP A 146 -0.02 -0.19 -5.02
CA TRP A 146 -0.03 1.02 -5.82
C TRP A 146 0.57 0.76 -7.20
N ALA A 147 -0.13 1.21 -8.23
CA ALA A 147 0.43 1.20 -9.58
C ALA A 147 1.67 2.13 -9.66
N PRO A 148 2.68 1.79 -10.47
CA PRO A 148 3.77 2.73 -10.75
C PRO A 148 3.17 4.07 -11.19
N ARG A 149 3.76 5.19 -10.75
CA ARG A 149 3.40 6.49 -11.33
C ARG A 149 3.77 6.45 -12.81
N ALA A 150 2.81 6.81 -13.67
CA ALA A 150 3.14 6.99 -15.08
C ALA A 150 4.23 8.07 -15.16
N ASP A 151 5.36 7.71 -15.79
CA ASP A 151 6.46 8.64 -15.97
C ASP A 151 5.99 9.70 -16.98
N THR A 152 5.54 10.85 -16.45
CA THR A 152 5.07 12.00 -17.24
C THR A 152 6.25 12.83 -17.79
N GLY A 153 7.45 12.27 -17.77
CA GLY A 153 8.62 12.89 -18.40
C GLY A 153 8.38 13.07 -19.91
N PRO A 154 8.78 14.20 -20.50
CA PRO A 154 8.66 14.43 -21.94
C PRO A 154 9.44 13.36 -22.70
N ARG A 155 8.73 12.49 -23.42
CA ARG A 155 9.37 11.54 -24.33
C ARG A 155 9.79 12.27 -25.59
N PHE A 156 11.05 12.69 -25.67
CA PHE A 156 11.62 13.23 -26.90
C PHE A 156 11.82 12.08 -27.89
N HIS A 157 10.94 12.00 -28.88
CA HIS A 157 11.20 11.18 -30.07
C HIS A 157 12.09 12.00 -31.02
N ILE A 158 13.38 11.73 -31.02
CA ILE A 158 14.29 12.26 -32.05
C ILE A 158 14.09 11.37 -33.28
N GLY A 159 13.26 11.82 -34.21
CA GLY A 159 13.15 11.23 -35.54
C GLY A 159 14.36 11.64 -36.38
N ILE A 160 15.32 10.76 -36.63
CA ILE A 160 16.39 11.00 -37.61
C ILE A 160 15.78 10.69 -38.98
N GLY A 161 15.33 11.74 -39.70
CA GLY A 161 14.93 11.65 -41.09
C GLY A 161 16.17 11.59 -41.98
N VAL A 162 16.48 10.43 -42.56
CA VAL A 162 17.47 10.33 -43.66
C VAL A 162 16.72 10.64 -44.95
N GLY A 163 16.84 11.88 -45.43
CA GLY A 163 16.39 12.26 -46.77
C GLY A 163 17.44 11.93 -47.81
N THR A 164 17.15 10.99 -48.70
CA THR A 164 17.93 10.78 -49.93
C THR A 164 17.30 11.62 -51.03
N THR A 165 17.99 12.66 -51.47
CA THR A 165 17.70 13.40 -52.72
C THR A 165 18.41 12.75 -53.87
N PHE A 166 17.65 12.41 -54.89
CA PHE A 166 18.15 12.05 -56.22
C PHE A 166 18.07 13.29 -57.11
#